data_2dc0d5630552570b99c6e388e8097aad
#
_entry.id   2dc0d5630552570b99c6e388e8097aad
#
_cell.length_a   1.000
_cell.length_b   1.000
_cell.length_c   1.000
_cell.angle_alpha   90.00
_cell.angle_beta   90.00
_cell.angle_gamma   90.00
#
_symmetry.space_group_name_H-M   'P 1'
#
loop_
_entity.id
_entity.type
_entity.pdbx_description
1 polymer ?
#
loop_
_entity_poly.entity_id
_entity_poly.type
_entity_poly.pdbx_seq_one_letter_code
_entity_poly.pdbx_strand_id
1 'polypeptide(L)'
;MSDPHNAGPDLIVIPARNASTRLPGKPLLKIAGRSLLERVVAIGKAAAAQAGDCQVLVATDDDRIAGHAAELGVAVAMTSPDLDSGTVRAAHAARECASPPARVVNLQGDAPFIPPGVVAGLMQALRRGAGDVATAVFQLDWPRLDRLRAHKREAPFSGTTCIRAADGRALWFSKSIIPAIRDEARLRQQPLSPVWQHLGLYGYTRAALDWFAAAAPGHYEALEGLEQLRFLENGWRIDTIPVEVPPHLLSGIDTPEDLAKAEQAIACNGDPFPG
;
A
#
# COMPACT_ATOMS: atom_id res chain seq x y z
N MET A 1 -26.63 -18.63 1.91
CA MET A 1 -25.58 -19.50 1.34
C MET A 1 -24.30 -18.71 1.39
N SER A 2 -23.31 -19.15 2.17
CA SER A 2 -22.00 -18.50 2.22
C SER A 2 -21.32 -18.65 0.85
N ASP A 3 -20.86 -17.53 0.30
CA ASP A 3 -20.13 -17.49 -0.96
C ASP A 3 -18.84 -18.33 -0.81
N PRO A 4 -18.62 -19.37 -1.64
CA PRO A 4 -17.42 -20.21 -1.56
C PRO A 4 -16.12 -19.44 -1.78
N HIS A 5 -16.17 -18.24 -2.37
CA HIS A 5 -15.01 -17.35 -2.52
C HIS A 5 -14.63 -16.62 -1.22
N ASN A 6 -15.41 -16.75 -0.15
CA ASN A 6 -15.19 -16.08 1.13
C ASN A 6 -14.72 -17.05 2.25
N ALA A 7 -14.47 -18.32 1.92
CA ALA A 7 -14.11 -19.38 2.84
C ALA A 7 -12.61 -19.72 2.73
N GLY A 8 -11.74 -18.87 3.27
CA GLY A 8 -10.30 -19.11 3.36
C GLY A 8 -9.66 -18.17 4.39
N PRO A 9 -8.42 -18.45 4.82
CA PRO A 9 -7.69 -17.55 5.70
C PRO A 9 -7.45 -16.20 5.01
N ASP A 10 -7.26 -15.17 5.80
CA ASP A 10 -6.80 -13.90 5.28
C ASP A 10 -5.26 -13.88 5.17
N LEU A 11 -4.72 -13.13 4.23
CA LEU A 11 -3.30 -13.10 3.95
C LEU A 11 -2.77 -11.68 3.79
N ILE A 12 -1.67 -11.37 4.46
CA ILE A 12 -0.84 -10.20 4.17
C ILE A 12 0.35 -10.68 3.36
N VAL A 13 0.48 -10.24 2.11
CA VAL A 13 1.62 -10.52 1.25
C VAL A 13 2.56 -9.32 1.26
N ILE A 14 3.85 -9.58 1.45
CA ILE A 14 4.93 -8.60 1.37
C ILE A 14 5.75 -8.92 0.12
N PRO A 15 5.50 -8.25 -1.02
CA PRO A 15 6.33 -8.42 -2.21
C PRO A 15 7.70 -7.77 -1.99
N ALA A 16 8.77 -8.53 -2.15
CA ALA A 16 10.15 -8.10 -1.94
C ALA A 16 11.04 -8.63 -3.06
N ARG A 17 11.32 -7.81 -4.08
CA ARG A 17 12.20 -8.18 -5.19
C ARG A 17 13.61 -7.63 -5.05
N ASN A 18 14.61 -8.37 -5.53
CA ASN A 18 15.99 -7.90 -5.53
C ASN A 18 16.25 -6.84 -6.62
N ALA A 19 15.60 -6.95 -7.77
CA ALA A 19 15.80 -6.08 -8.93
C ALA A 19 15.13 -4.71 -8.74
N SER A 20 15.74 -3.87 -7.90
CA SER A 20 15.45 -2.43 -7.85
C SER A 20 16.55 -1.69 -8.61
N THR A 21 16.21 -1.05 -9.73
CA THR A 21 17.19 -0.31 -10.55
C THR A 21 17.79 0.89 -9.85
N ARG A 22 17.00 1.58 -9.01
CA ARG A 22 17.41 2.78 -8.27
C ARG A 22 18.12 2.46 -6.95
N LEU A 23 17.84 1.31 -6.34
CA LEU A 23 18.37 0.90 -5.06
C LEU A 23 18.53 -0.63 -5.01
N PRO A 24 19.62 -1.19 -5.61
CA PRO A 24 19.83 -2.64 -5.67
C PRO A 24 19.87 -3.28 -4.28
N GLY A 25 19.24 -4.45 -4.12
CA GLY A 25 19.17 -5.14 -2.86
C GLY A 25 18.34 -4.44 -1.79
N LYS A 26 17.46 -3.52 -2.20
CA LYS A 26 16.62 -2.67 -1.35
C LYS A 26 16.05 -3.37 -0.09
N PRO A 27 15.44 -4.56 -0.16
CA PRO A 27 14.86 -5.22 1.02
C PRO A 27 15.86 -5.53 2.14
N LEU A 28 17.13 -5.71 1.80
CA LEU A 28 18.19 -6.05 2.76
C LEU A 28 18.95 -4.82 3.28
N LEU A 29 18.70 -3.63 2.74
CA LEU A 29 19.30 -2.39 3.23
C LEU A 29 18.79 -2.06 4.63
N LYS A 30 19.68 -1.52 5.46
CA LYS A 30 19.35 -1.20 6.84
C LYS A 30 18.94 0.25 7.02
N ILE A 31 17.93 0.46 7.84
CA ILE A 31 17.49 1.75 8.36
C ILE A 31 17.57 1.65 9.89
N ALA A 32 18.40 2.46 10.52
CA ALA A 32 18.65 2.42 11.96
C ALA A 32 18.92 0.99 12.48
N GLY A 33 19.84 0.28 11.79
CA GLY A 33 20.30 -1.04 12.19
C GLY A 33 19.43 -2.23 11.78
N ARG A 34 18.19 -2.04 11.32
CA ARG A 34 17.24 -3.08 10.88
C ARG A 34 17.07 -3.07 9.37
N SER A 35 16.98 -4.24 8.75
CA SER A 35 16.70 -4.30 7.31
C SER A 35 15.30 -3.74 6.99
N LEU A 36 15.13 -3.23 5.76
CA LEU A 36 13.84 -2.77 5.29
C LEU A 36 12.79 -3.90 5.36
N LEU A 37 13.18 -5.12 4.97
CA LEU A 37 12.34 -6.30 5.08
C LEU A 37 11.95 -6.61 6.52
N GLU A 38 12.89 -6.55 7.48
CA GLU A 38 12.62 -6.76 8.90
C GLU A 38 11.56 -5.79 9.41
N ARG A 39 11.64 -4.52 9.04
CA ARG A 39 10.66 -3.49 9.41
C ARG A 39 9.28 -3.79 8.86
N VAL A 40 9.18 -4.12 7.58
CA VAL A 40 7.90 -4.41 6.92
C VAL A 40 7.30 -5.73 7.43
N VAL A 41 8.12 -6.75 7.70
CA VAL A 41 7.66 -8.01 8.33
C VAL A 41 7.11 -7.75 9.73
N ALA A 42 7.77 -6.91 10.54
CA ALA A 42 7.27 -6.55 11.87
C ALA A 42 5.89 -5.85 11.79
N ILE A 43 5.72 -4.93 10.82
CA ILE A 43 4.41 -4.31 10.53
C ILE A 43 3.36 -5.37 10.17
N GLY A 44 3.71 -6.26 9.24
CA GLY A 44 2.80 -7.33 8.79
C GLY A 44 2.35 -8.23 9.93
N LYS A 45 3.29 -8.66 10.79
CA LYS A 45 2.99 -9.49 11.97
C LYS A 45 2.11 -8.76 12.98
N ALA A 46 2.42 -7.50 13.29
CA ALA A 46 1.61 -6.70 14.20
C ALA A 46 0.19 -6.45 13.63
N ALA A 47 0.09 -6.22 12.33
CA ALA A 47 -1.19 -6.05 11.65
C ALA A 47 -2.02 -7.35 11.65
N ALA A 48 -1.38 -8.49 11.40
CA ALA A 48 -2.04 -9.80 11.45
C ALA A 48 -2.58 -10.10 12.85
N ALA A 49 -1.80 -9.79 13.91
CA ALA A 49 -2.26 -9.93 15.29
C ALA A 49 -3.47 -9.02 15.61
N GLN A 50 -3.50 -7.80 15.09
CA GLN A 50 -4.64 -6.87 15.26
C GLN A 50 -5.87 -7.29 14.43
N ALA A 51 -5.65 -7.83 13.23
CA ALA A 51 -6.74 -8.28 12.38
C ALA A 51 -7.37 -9.60 12.88
N GLY A 52 -6.58 -10.46 13.54
CA GLY A 52 -6.94 -11.82 13.89
C GLY A 52 -7.12 -12.72 12.66
N ASP A 53 -6.85 -14.01 12.78
CA ASP A 53 -6.98 -15.03 11.72
C ASP A 53 -6.42 -14.58 10.36
N CYS A 54 -5.16 -14.12 10.38
CA CYS A 54 -4.48 -13.57 9.23
C CYS A 54 -3.03 -14.06 9.20
N GLN A 55 -2.59 -14.56 8.07
CA GLN A 55 -1.22 -15.03 7.84
C GLN A 55 -0.37 -13.93 7.21
N VAL A 56 0.96 -14.04 7.35
CA VAL A 56 1.93 -13.15 6.69
C VAL A 56 2.85 -13.98 5.81
N LEU A 57 3.08 -13.53 4.59
CA LEU A 57 3.88 -14.19 3.58
C LEU A 57 4.79 -13.19 2.87
N VAL A 58 6.08 -13.48 2.75
CA VAL A 58 7.02 -12.74 1.89
C VAL A 58 7.04 -13.41 0.52
N ALA A 59 6.79 -12.63 -0.54
CA ALA A 59 6.87 -13.09 -1.93
C ALA A 59 8.13 -12.50 -2.60
N THR A 60 9.08 -13.34 -2.98
CA THR A 60 10.38 -12.89 -3.51
C THR A 60 10.89 -13.76 -4.66
N ASP A 61 11.82 -13.22 -5.43
CA ASP A 61 12.56 -13.87 -6.53
C ASP A 61 14.05 -14.08 -6.18
N ASP A 62 14.45 -13.85 -4.92
CA ASP A 62 15.87 -13.88 -4.50
C ASP A 62 16.06 -14.73 -3.26
N ASP A 63 16.98 -15.71 -3.32
CA ASP A 63 17.25 -16.66 -2.22
C ASP A 63 17.76 -15.97 -0.94
N ARG A 64 18.49 -14.86 -1.06
CA ARG A 64 18.99 -14.11 0.12
C ARG A 64 17.86 -13.44 0.87
N ILE A 65 16.87 -12.89 0.11
CA ILE A 65 15.67 -12.30 0.69
C ILE A 65 14.81 -13.40 1.32
N ALA A 66 14.69 -14.55 0.65
CA ALA A 66 13.96 -15.71 1.17
C ALA A 66 14.59 -16.24 2.47
N GLY A 67 15.93 -16.40 2.50
CA GLY A 67 16.65 -16.81 3.69
C GLY A 67 16.46 -15.83 4.86
N HIS A 68 16.58 -14.53 4.59
CA HIS A 68 16.37 -13.50 5.61
C HIS A 68 14.91 -13.47 6.12
N ALA A 69 13.92 -13.65 5.25
CA ALA A 69 12.52 -13.77 5.66
C ALA A 69 12.27 -15.00 6.56
N ALA A 70 12.92 -16.14 6.24
CA ALA A 70 12.85 -17.34 7.07
C ALA A 70 13.48 -17.12 8.46
N GLU A 71 14.63 -16.43 8.54
CA GLU A 71 15.25 -16.02 9.81
C GLU A 71 14.33 -15.12 10.64
N LEU A 72 13.55 -14.27 9.98
CA LEU A 72 12.53 -13.44 10.62
C LEU A 72 11.27 -14.25 11.02
N GLY A 73 11.22 -15.56 10.76
CA GLY A 73 10.11 -16.45 11.13
C GLY A 73 8.81 -16.10 10.41
N VAL A 74 8.88 -15.83 9.11
CA VAL A 74 7.73 -15.58 8.22
C VAL A 74 7.77 -16.56 7.05
N ALA A 75 6.58 -17.00 6.59
CA ALA A 75 6.47 -17.86 5.42
C ALA A 75 6.99 -17.16 4.15
N VAL A 76 7.51 -17.93 3.21
CA VAL A 76 8.09 -17.45 1.96
C VAL A 76 7.45 -18.16 0.77
N ALA A 77 7.08 -17.39 -0.26
CA ALA A 77 6.77 -17.89 -1.59
C ALA A 77 7.83 -17.41 -2.58
N MET A 78 8.49 -18.35 -3.24
CA MET A 78 9.35 -18.03 -4.38
C MET A 78 8.49 -17.72 -5.60
N THR A 79 8.81 -16.62 -6.28
CA THR A 79 8.03 -16.11 -7.42
C THR A 79 8.95 -15.80 -8.60
N SER A 80 8.42 -15.80 -9.82
CA SER A 80 9.22 -15.45 -11.00
C SER A 80 9.79 -14.02 -10.92
N PRO A 81 11.03 -13.79 -11.35
CA PRO A 81 11.59 -12.46 -11.53
C PRO A 81 10.84 -11.63 -12.60
N ASP A 82 10.16 -12.30 -13.54
CA ASP A 82 9.47 -11.66 -14.68
C ASP A 82 8.12 -11.03 -14.31
N LEU A 83 7.72 -11.09 -13.02
CA LEU A 83 6.47 -10.46 -12.58
C LEU A 83 6.61 -8.94 -12.51
N ASP A 84 5.81 -8.25 -13.29
CA ASP A 84 5.94 -6.81 -13.57
C ASP A 84 5.69 -5.91 -12.36
N SER A 85 4.79 -6.31 -11.44
CA SER A 85 4.41 -5.47 -10.31
C SER A 85 4.29 -6.23 -8.99
N GLY A 86 4.29 -5.47 -7.89
CA GLY A 86 4.04 -6.01 -6.54
C GLY A 86 2.65 -6.64 -6.42
N THR A 87 1.65 -6.10 -7.13
CA THR A 87 0.27 -6.61 -7.14
C THR A 87 0.18 -7.96 -7.86
N VAL A 88 0.82 -8.10 -9.03
CA VAL A 88 0.88 -9.37 -9.75
C VAL A 88 1.67 -10.41 -8.94
N ARG A 89 2.75 -10.00 -8.27
CA ARG A 89 3.52 -10.89 -7.37
C ARG A 89 2.69 -11.36 -6.18
N ALA A 90 1.91 -10.49 -5.58
CA ALA A 90 1.00 -10.84 -4.50
C ALA A 90 -0.09 -11.83 -4.97
N ALA A 91 -0.64 -11.62 -6.16
CA ALA A 91 -1.60 -12.55 -6.76
C ALA A 91 -1.01 -13.95 -7.00
N HIS A 92 0.21 -14.00 -7.53
CA HIS A 92 0.91 -15.26 -7.76
C HIS A 92 1.16 -16.00 -6.44
N ALA A 93 1.72 -15.32 -5.45
CA ALA A 93 1.99 -15.90 -4.14
C ALA A 93 0.71 -16.41 -3.45
N ALA A 94 -0.39 -15.68 -3.57
CA ALA A 94 -1.69 -16.09 -3.03
C ALA A 94 -2.28 -17.34 -3.72
N ARG A 95 -1.99 -17.56 -4.99
CA ARG A 95 -2.41 -18.76 -5.74
C ARG A 95 -1.66 -20.02 -5.32
N GLU A 96 -0.39 -19.87 -4.96
CA GLU A 96 0.48 -20.98 -4.54
C GLU A 96 0.26 -21.40 -3.08
N CYS A 97 -0.56 -20.69 -2.31
CA CYS A 97 -0.90 -21.10 -0.95
C CYS A 97 -1.68 -22.41 -0.94
N ALA A 98 -1.29 -23.35 -0.08
CA ALA A 98 -1.99 -24.65 0.07
C ALA A 98 -3.48 -24.48 0.43
N SER A 99 -3.80 -23.43 1.18
CA SER A 99 -5.18 -23.00 1.44
C SER A 99 -5.35 -21.61 0.79
N PRO A 100 -6.09 -21.50 -0.32
CA PRO A 100 -6.28 -20.22 -1.02
C PRO A 100 -6.90 -19.18 -0.10
N PRO A 101 -6.27 -17.99 0.03
CA PRO A 101 -6.80 -16.94 0.89
C PRO A 101 -8.07 -16.33 0.31
N ALA A 102 -9.03 -15.97 1.18
CA ALA A 102 -10.23 -15.27 0.77
C ALA A 102 -9.97 -13.79 0.47
N ARG A 103 -9.05 -13.20 1.23
CA ARG A 103 -8.67 -11.78 1.12
C ARG A 103 -7.15 -11.63 1.22
N VAL A 104 -6.61 -10.68 0.48
CA VAL A 104 -5.17 -10.42 0.44
C VAL A 104 -4.92 -8.94 0.64
N VAL A 105 -4.10 -8.57 1.62
CA VAL A 105 -3.52 -7.22 1.72
C VAL A 105 -2.11 -7.27 1.17
N ASN A 106 -1.82 -6.42 0.18
CA ASN A 106 -0.52 -6.23 -0.42
C ASN A 106 0.23 -5.14 0.36
N LEU A 107 1.04 -5.54 1.33
CA LEU A 107 1.89 -4.63 2.11
C LEU A 107 3.21 -4.43 1.36
N GLN A 108 3.36 -3.26 0.73
CA GLN A 108 4.53 -2.95 -0.08
C GLN A 108 5.83 -3.11 0.72
N GLY A 109 6.78 -3.88 0.17
CA GLY A 109 8.07 -4.21 0.81
C GLY A 109 9.01 -3.01 1.01
N ASP A 110 8.63 -1.83 0.54
CA ASP A 110 9.37 -0.58 0.66
C ASP A 110 8.70 0.47 1.58
N ALA A 111 7.67 0.09 2.30
CA ALA A 111 6.89 0.98 3.17
C ALA A 111 7.12 0.71 4.67
N PRO A 112 8.31 1.03 5.23
CA PRO A 112 8.72 0.63 6.58
C PRO A 112 8.05 1.44 7.71
N PHE A 113 7.22 2.42 7.38
CA PHE A 113 6.61 3.33 8.37
C PHE A 113 5.08 3.29 8.37
N ILE A 114 4.47 2.36 7.63
CA ILE A 114 3.01 2.18 7.66
C ILE A 114 2.58 1.70 9.04
N PRO A 115 1.65 2.40 9.72
CA PRO A 115 1.13 1.92 10.99
C PRO A 115 0.41 0.57 10.81
N PRO A 116 0.69 -0.45 11.66
CA PRO A 116 0.04 -1.76 11.57
C PRO A 116 -1.49 -1.69 11.54
N GLY A 117 -2.08 -0.74 12.29
CA GLY A 117 -3.52 -0.51 12.31
C GLY A 117 -4.13 -0.13 10.95
N VAL A 118 -3.35 0.50 10.05
CA VAL A 118 -3.80 0.80 8.68
C VAL A 118 -3.94 -0.48 7.88
N VAL A 119 -2.95 -1.38 7.97
CA VAL A 119 -2.95 -2.68 7.29
C VAL A 119 -4.10 -3.56 7.81
N ALA A 120 -4.26 -3.65 9.13
CA ALA A 120 -5.38 -4.36 9.76
C ALA A 120 -6.74 -3.77 9.38
N GLY A 121 -6.83 -2.44 9.29
CA GLY A 121 -8.04 -1.72 8.87
C GLY A 121 -8.49 -2.06 7.45
N LEU A 122 -7.55 -2.27 6.52
CA LEU A 122 -7.85 -2.74 5.15
C LEU A 122 -8.46 -4.14 5.17
N MET A 123 -7.85 -5.06 5.94
CA MET A 123 -8.39 -6.42 6.10
C MET A 123 -9.81 -6.40 6.66
N GLN A 124 -10.05 -5.60 7.69
CA GLN A 124 -11.37 -5.42 8.29
C GLN A 124 -12.37 -4.79 7.31
N ALA A 125 -11.95 -3.85 6.46
CA ALA A 125 -12.80 -3.28 5.43
C ALA A 125 -13.26 -4.33 4.42
N LEU A 126 -12.36 -5.19 3.95
CA LEU A 126 -12.68 -6.30 3.07
C LEU A 126 -13.64 -7.32 3.73
N ARG A 127 -13.44 -7.63 5.01
CA ARG A 127 -14.34 -8.52 5.77
C ARG A 127 -15.76 -7.98 5.88
N ARG A 128 -15.95 -6.66 5.89
CA ARG A 128 -17.29 -6.04 5.85
C ARG A 128 -18.02 -6.22 4.52
N GLY A 129 -17.28 -6.56 3.45
CA GLY A 129 -17.85 -6.98 2.17
C GLY A 129 -18.54 -5.87 1.37
N ALA A 130 -18.22 -4.59 1.60
CA ALA A 130 -18.83 -3.50 0.86
C ALA A 130 -18.17 -3.28 -0.51
N GLY A 131 -16.86 -3.52 -0.63
CA GLY A 131 -16.08 -3.36 -1.86
C GLY A 131 -15.18 -4.55 -2.15
N ASP A 132 -14.74 -4.64 -3.39
CA ASP A 132 -13.85 -5.70 -3.88
C ASP A 132 -12.38 -5.39 -3.60
N VAL A 133 -12.08 -4.10 -3.50
CA VAL A 133 -10.77 -3.55 -3.21
C VAL A 133 -10.90 -2.54 -2.07
N ALA A 134 -9.94 -2.50 -1.17
CA ALA A 134 -9.84 -1.49 -0.12
C ALA A 134 -8.49 -0.77 -0.22
N THR A 135 -8.50 0.55 0.01
CA THR A 135 -7.26 1.35 0.07
C THR A 135 -7.35 2.43 1.13
N ALA A 136 -6.19 2.90 1.61
CA ALA A 136 -6.12 3.93 2.63
C ALA A 136 -6.01 5.34 2.01
N VAL A 137 -6.68 6.30 2.62
CA VAL A 137 -6.61 7.71 2.25
C VAL A 137 -6.56 8.58 3.51
N PHE A 138 -5.93 9.74 3.42
CA PHE A 138 -5.94 10.72 4.50
C PHE A 138 -6.28 12.10 3.97
N GLN A 139 -7.02 12.86 4.76
CA GLN A 139 -7.43 14.21 4.38
C GLN A 139 -6.29 15.18 4.67
N LEU A 140 -5.96 16.04 3.70
CA LEU A 140 -4.91 17.02 3.86
C LEU A 140 -5.42 18.23 4.64
N ASP A 141 -4.66 18.67 5.64
CA ASP A 141 -4.74 20.04 6.11
C ASP A 141 -4.20 21.01 5.04
N TRP A 142 -4.46 22.30 5.19
CA TRP A 142 -4.03 23.31 4.23
C TRP A 142 -2.49 23.39 4.09
N PRO A 143 -1.70 23.34 5.18
CA PRO A 143 -0.25 23.30 5.07
C PRO A 143 0.28 22.10 4.28
N ARG A 144 -0.30 20.91 4.46
CA ARG A 144 0.06 19.71 3.68
C ARG A 144 -0.32 19.86 2.22
N LEU A 145 -1.50 20.40 1.93
CA LEU A 145 -1.92 20.66 0.55
C LEU A 145 -0.99 21.66 -0.15
N ASP A 146 -0.60 22.74 0.53
CA ASP A 146 0.31 23.73 -0.03
C ASP A 146 1.70 23.15 -0.28
N ARG A 147 2.21 22.29 0.61
CA ARG A 147 3.45 21.55 0.38
C ARG A 147 3.34 20.60 -0.82
N LEU A 148 2.23 19.87 -0.95
CA LEU A 148 1.99 18.99 -2.09
C LEU A 148 1.97 19.79 -3.40
N ARG A 149 1.31 20.95 -3.43
CA ARG A 149 1.30 21.86 -4.59
C ARG A 149 2.69 22.35 -4.96
N ALA A 150 3.48 22.75 -3.95
CA ALA A 150 4.85 23.18 -4.16
C ALA A 150 5.72 22.04 -4.73
N HIS A 151 5.65 20.85 -4.12
CA HIS A 151 6.40 19.68 -4.57
C HIS A 151 6.03 19.26 -6.01
N LYS A 152 4.75 19.33 -6.38
CA LYS A 152 4.31 18.99 -7.75
C LYS A 152 4.79 19.94 -8.85
N ARG A 153 5.32 21.12 -8.52
CA ARG A 153 5.96 22.00 -9.51
C ARG A 153 7.28 21.41 -10.02
N GLU A 154 7.98 20.67 -9.15
CA GLU A 154 9.26 20.03 -9.46
C GLU A 154 9.07 18.55 -9.87
N ALA A 155 8.12 17.87 -9.25
CA ALA A 155 7.81 16.47 -9.49
C ALA A 155 6.29 16.26 -9.76
N PRO A 156 5.79 16.58 -10.96
CA PRO A 156 4.35 16.63 -11.27
C PRO A 156 3.59 15.34 -11.00
N PHE A 157 4.26 14.20 -11.20
CA PHE A 157 3.66 12.87 -11.02
C PHE A 157 3.87 12.28 -9.61
N SER A 158 4.41 13.04 -8.66
CA SER A 158 4.52 12.62 -7.26
C SER A 158 3.20 12.77 -6.51
N GLY A 159 2.93 11.87 -5.57
CA GLY A 159 1.70 11.88 -4.76
C GLY A 159 0.44 11.70 -5.60
N THR A 160 -0.52 11.00 -5.06
CA THR A 160 -1.81 10.70 -5.72
C THR A 160 -2.93 11.26 -4.86
N THR A 161 -3.90 11.92 -5.46
CA THR A 161 -5.11 12.38 -4.77
C THR A 161 -6.31 11.53 -5.15
N CYS A 162 -7.35 11.57 -4.32
CA CYS A 162 -8.54 10.75 -4.46
C CYS A 162 -9.81 11.58 -4.25
N ILE A 163 -10.83 11.32 -5.05
CA ILE A 163 -12.19 11.79 -4.80
C ILE A 163 -12.99 10.63 -4.22
N ARG A 164 -13.61 10.89 -3.08
CA ARG A 164 -14.45 9.94 -2.35
C ARG A 164 -15.93 10.30 -2.47
N ALA A 165 -16.78 9.28 -2.62
CA ALA A 165 -18.22 9.40 -2.44
C ALA A 165 -18.60 9.49 -0.95
N ALA A 166 -19.83 9.85 -0.67
CA ALA A 166 -20.35 9.94 0.70
C ALA A 166 -20.36 8.58 1.43
N ASP A 167 -20.51 7.48 0.69
CA ASP A 167 -20.47 6.10 1.20
C ASP A 167 -19.05 5.56 1.40
N GLY A 168 -18.02 6.37 1.11
CA GLY A 168 -16.62 6.02 1.28
C GLY A 168 -15.96 5.33 0.09
N ARG A 169 -16.69 5.01 -0.99
CA ARG A 169 -16.06 4.47 -2.20
C ARG A 169 -15.22 5.52 -2.90
N ALA A 170 -14.15 5.10 -3.56
CA ALA A 170 -13.40 5.95 -4.47
C ALA A 170 -14.21 6.21 -5.74
N LEU A 171 -14.24 7.47 -6.16
CA LEU A 171 -14.80 7.87 -7.45
C LEU A 171 -13.71 8.01 -8.50
N TRP A 172 -12.54 8.51 -8.11
CA TRP A 172 -11.39 8.66 -8.99
C TRP A 172 -10.09 8.85 -8.20
N PHE A 173 -8.97 8.50 -8.84
CA PHE A 173 -7.61 8.81 -8.39
C PHE A 173 -6.88 9.57 -9.49
N SER A 174 -6.01 10.51 -9.11
CA SER A 174 -5.20 11.23 -10.10
C SER A 174 -3.85 11.65 -9.53
N LYS A 175 -2.87 11.73 -10.43
CA LYS A 175 -1.60 12.43 -10.18
C LYS A 175 -1.79 13.95 -10.17
N SER A 176 -2.86 14.49 -10.77
CA SER A 176 -3.27 15.87 -10.56
C SER A 176 -3.92 16.04 -9.19
N ILE A 177 -3.85 17.25 -8.62
CA ILE A 177 -4.57 17.53 -7.38
C ILE A 177 -6.06 17.71 -7.70
N ILE A 178 -6.88 16.79 -7.21
CA ILE A 178 -8.33 16.82 -7.33
C ILE A 178 -8.98 16.81 -5.94
N PRO A 179 -10.18 17.42 -5.78
CA PRO A 179 -10.93 18.20 -6.77
C PRO A 179 -10.33 19.60 -7.01
N ALA A 180 -10.75 20.27 -8.09
CA ALA A 180 -10.57 21.70 -8.20
C ALA A 180 -11.35 22.42 -7.09
N ILE A 181 -10.72 23.38 -6.43
CA ILE A 181 -11.28 24.05 -5.25
C ILE A 181 -11.81 25.43 -5.67
N ARG A 182 -13.14 25.56 -5.71
CA ARG A 182 -13.80 26.86 -5.87
C ARG A 182 -13.93 27.54 -4.51
N ASP A 183 -13.71 28.85 -4.43
CA ASP A 183 -13.83 29.63 -3.21
C ASP A 183 -12.92 29.15 -2.07
N GLU A 184 -11.65 28.88 -2.41
CA GLU A 184 -10.66 28.36 -1.46
C GLU A 184 -10.46 29.25 -0.23
N ALA A 185 -10.51 30.60 -0.42
CA ALA A 185 -10.33 31.55 0.69
C ALA A 185 -11.36 31.33 1.83
N ARG A 186 -12.61 31.02 1.47
CA ARG A 186 -13.65 30.69 2.44
C ARG A 186 -13.40 29.33 3.08
N LEU A 187 -13.00 28.33 2.30
CA LEU A 187 -12.77 26.98 2.81
C LEU A 187 -11.56 26.88 3.73
N ARG A 188 -10.57 27.77 3.58
CA ARG A 188 -9.40 27.86 4.48
C ARG A 188 -9.74 28.26 5.90
N GLN A 189 -10.97 28.68 6.20
CA GLN A 189 -11.46 28.87 7.56
C GLN A 189 -11.69 27.51 8.30
N GLN A 190 -11.77 26.41 7.56
CA GLN A 190 -11.85 25.06 8.12
C GLN A 190 -10.44 24.48 8.29
N PRO A 191 -10.21 23.60 9.28
CA PRO A 191 -8.87 23.04 9.55
C PRO A 191 -8.36 22.11 8.43
N LEU A 192 -9.27 21.43 7.73
CA LEU A 192 -8.94 20.48 6.68
C LEU A 192 -9.36 21.01 5.30
N SER A 193 -8.54 20.71 4.30
CA SER A 193 -8.87 20.95 2.89
C SER A 193 -9.83 19.86 2.37
N PRO A 194 -10.52 20.08 1.24
CA PRO A 194 -11.35 19.04 0.63
C PRO A 194 -10.55 17.94 -0.10
N VAL A 195 -9.21 18.00 -0.09
CA VAL A 195 -8.35 17.08 -0.83
C VAL A 195 -7.99 15.89 0.03
N TRP A 196 -8.22 14.69 -0.51
CA TRP A 196 -7.76 13.42 0.06
C TRP A 196 -6.52 12.95 -0.69
N GLN A 197 -5.48 12.60 0.07
CA GLN A 197 -4.29 11.98 -0.49
C GLN A 197 -4.37 10.47 -0.30
N HIS A 198 -4.02 9.75 -1.35
CA HIS A 198 -3.98 8.30 -1.36
C HIS A 198 -2.67 7.79 -0.75
N LEU A 199 -2.79 6.77 0.09
CA LEU A 199 -1.68 6.00 0.61
C LEU A 199 -1.62 4.69 -0.17
N GLY A 200 -0.54 4.46 -0.93
CA GLY A 200 -0.38 3.34 -1.87
C GLY A 200 -0.35 1.95 -1.23
N LEU A 201 -1.39 1.62 -0.49
CA LEU A 201 -1.58 0.36 0.22
C LEU A 201 -2.96 -0.20 -0.11
N TYR A 202 -3.02 -1.47 -0.48
CA TYR A 202 -4.25 -2.09 -0.98
C TYR A 202 -4.54 -3.42 -0.33
N GLY A 203 -5.83 -3.66 -0.14
CA GLY A 203 -6.39 -4.98 0.10
C GLY A 203 -7.37 -5.37 -1.02
N TYR A 204 -7.50 -6.66 -1.26
CA TYR A 204 -8.30 -7.21 -2.35
C TYR A 204 -9.10 -8.40 -1.85
N THR A 205 -10.33 -8.59 -2.38
CA THR A 205 -10.92 -9.92 -2.42
C THR A 205 -10.09 -10.79 -3.37
N ARG A 206 -10.12 -12.09 -3.18
CA ARG A 206 -9.42 -13.03 -4.06
C ARG A 206 -9.85 -12.84 -5.53
N ALA A 207 -11.15 -12.68 -5.78
CA ALA A 207 -11.69 -12.50 -7.11
C ALA A 207 -11.14 -11.24 -7.79
N ALA A 208 -11.09 -10.11 -7.07
CA ALA A 208 -10.53 -8.86 -7.60
C ALA A 208 -9.05 -8.97 -7.92
N LEU A 209 -8.27 -9.62 -7.04
CA LEU A 209 -6.83 -9.80 -7.24
C LEU A 209 -6.53 -10.73 -8.43
N ASP A 210 -7.26 -11.83 -8.56
CA ASP A 210 -7.12 -12.77 -9.66
C ASP A 210 -7.51 -12.13 -11.01
N TRP A 211 -8.59 -11.34 -11.01
CA TRP A 211 -8.99 -10.57 -12.17
C TRP A 211 -7.90 -9.56 -12.59
N PHE A 212 -7.37 -8.80 -11.66
CA PHE A 212 -6.31 -7.82 -11.93
C PHE A 212 -5.08 -8.46 -12.58
N ALA A 213 -4.64 -9.60 -12.04
CA ALA A 213 -3.47 -10.30 -12.56
C ALA A 213 -3.67 -10.88 -13.99
N ALA A 214 -4.92 -11.07 -14.42
CA ALA A 214 -5.25 -11.57 -15.74
C ALA A 214 -5.64 -10.45 -16.74
N ALA A 215 -6.07 -9.28 -16.23
CA ALA A 215 -6.55 -8.17 -17.05
C ALA A 215 -5.39 -7.39 -17.69
N ALA A 216 -5.59 -6.96 -18.93
CA ALA A 216 -4.68 -6.01 -19.57
C ALA A 216 -4.70 -4.64 -18.86
N PRO A 217 -3.61 -3.86 -18.91
CA PRO A 217 -3.58 -2.50 -18.38
C PRO A 217 -4.70 -1.62 -18.97
N GLY A 218 -5.30 -0.79 -18.12
CA GLY A 218 -6.35 0.14 -18.50
C GLY A 218 -5.81 1.38 -19.21
N HIS A 219 -6.72 2.12 -19.88
CA HIS A 219 -6.35 3.35 -20.58
C HIS A 219 -5.84 4.43 -19.62
N TYR A 220 -6.63 4.75 -18.58
CA TYR A 220 -6.24 5.77 -17.60
C TYR A 220 -5.14 5.29 -16.66
N GLU A 221 -5.08 3.98 -16.40
CA GLU A 221 -3.93 3.39 -15.71
C GLU A 221 -2.62 3.72 -16.42
N ALA A 222 -2.57 3.52 -17.75
CA ALA A 222 -1.37 3.80 -18.54
C ALA A 222 -1.03 5.30 -18.58
N LEU A 223 -2.03 6.18 -18.63
CA LEU A 223 -1.83 7.64 -18.67
C LEU A 223 -1.34 8.19 -17.32
N GLU A 224 -1.92 7.73 -16.23
CA GLU A 224 -1.64 8.25 -14.87
C GLU A 224 -0.56 7.44 -14.15
N GLY A 225 -0.20 6.24 -14.64
CA GLY A 225 0.69 5.31 -13.94
C GLY A 225 0.08 4.84 -12.61
N LEU A 226 -1.21 4.54 -12.59
CA LEU A 226 -1.99 4.22 -11.40
C LEU A 226 -2.77 2.91 -11.59
N GLU A 227 -2.25 1.79 -11.09
CA GLU A 227 -2.86 0.45 -11.21
C GLU A 227 -4.32 0.40 -10.74
N GLN A 228 -4.70 1.15 -9.73
CA GLN A 228 -6.07 1.17 -9.21
C GLN A 228 -7.11 1.73 -10.19
N LEU A 229 -6.69 2.49 -11.19
CA LEU A 229 -7.61 2.97 -12.24
C LEU A 229 -8.11 1.82 -13.10
N ARG A 230 -7.33 0.73 -13.30
CA ARG A 230 -7.78 -0.47 -14.01
C ARG A 230 -9.06 -1.04 -13.39
N PHE A 231 -9.13 -1.06 -12.04
CA PHE A 231 -10.33 -1.49 -11.34
C PHE A 231 -11.52 -0.57 -11.64
N LEU A 232 -11.33 0.75 -11.49
CA LEU A 232 -12.41 1.73 -11.70
C LEU A 232 -12.90 1.76 -13.16
N GLU A 233 -12.00 1.65 -14.14
CA GLU A 233 -12.32 1.59 -15.57
C GLU A 233 -13.19 0.37 -15.91
N ASN A 234 -13.10 -0.71 -15.13
CA ASN A 234 -13.83 -1.95 -15.35
C ASN A 234 -14.98 -2.15 -14.35
N GLY A 235 -15.38 -1.12 -13.63
CA GLY A 235 -16.57 -1.12 -12.78
C GLY A 235 -16.40 -1.81 -11.42
N TRP A 236 -15.17 -2.15 -11.02
CA TRP A 236 -14.90 -2.68 -9.69
C TRP A 236 -15.05 -1.60 -8.63
N ARG A 237 -15.54 -2.00 -7.47
CA ARG A 237 -15.68 -1.08 -6.34
C ARG A 237 -14.40 -1.04 -5.49
N ILE A 238 -13.88 0.17 -5.30
CA ILE A 238 -12.79 0.45 -4.37
C ILE A 238 -13.33 1.20 -3.17
N ASP A 239 -13.25 0.63 -1.98
CA ASP A 239 -13.58 1.33 -0.74
C ASP A 239 -12.34 2.04 -0.20
N THR A 240 -12.52 3.27 0.27
CA THR A 240 -11.45 4.03 0.89
C THR A 240 -11.63 4.07 2.40
N ILE A 241 -10.59 3.75 3.15
CA ILE A 241 -10.57 3.90 4.60
C ILE A 241 -9.83 5.19 4.96
N PRO A 242 -10.46 6.14 5.68
CA PRO A 242 -9.77 7.29 6.23
C PRO A 242 -8.81 6.85 7.31
N VAL A 243 -7.57 7.33 7.22
CA VAL A 243 -6.55 7.06 8.24
C VAL A 243 -5.88 8.35 8.68
N GLU A 244 -5.39 8.37 9.91
CA GLU A 244 -4.49 9.40 10.38
C GLU A 244 -3.06 8.97 10.08
N VAL A 245 -2.29 9.84 9.46
CA VAL A 245 -0.88 9.59 9.17
C VAL A 245 -0.02 10.65 9.85
N PRO A 246 1.08 10.24 10.51
CA PRO A 246 2.02 11.19 11.08
C PRO A 246 2.55 12.15 10.01
N PRO A 247 2.86 13.40 10.38
CA PRO A 247 3.37 14.40 9.41
C PRO A 247 4.67 13.99 8.72
N HIS A 248 5.45 13.13 9.35
CA HIS A 248 6.75 12.65 8.88
C HIS A 248 6.66 11.26 8.22
N LEU A 249 5.46 10.72 7.99
CA LEU A 249 5.31 9.46 7.30
C LEU A 249 5.85 9.57 5.87
N LEU A 250 6.84 8.76 5.57
CA LEU A 250 7.40 8.62 4.24
C LEU A 250 6.58 7.62 3.43
N SER A 251 6.34 7.93 2.17
CA SER A 251 5.49 7.11 1.28
C SER A 251 6.13 5.79 0.84
N GLY A 252 7.45 5.69 0.94
CA GLY A 252 8.24 4.53 0.53
C GLY A 252 9.71 4.88 0.44
N ILE A 253 10.57 3.86 0.39
CA ILE A 253 12.01 3.99 0.24
C ILE A 253 12.37 3.53 -1.18
N ASP A 254 12.68 4.46 -2.07
CA ASP A 254 12.98 4.18 -3.47
C ASP A 254 14.36 4.64 -3.91
N THR A 255 14.93 5.61 -3.20
CA THR A 255 16.21 6.22 -3.53
C THR A 255 17.13 6.28 -2.31
N PRO A 256 18.46 6.48 -2.49
CA PRO A 256 19.37 6.72 -1.37
C PRO A 256 18.97 7.92 -0.51
N GLU A 257 18.39 8.96 -1.14
CA GLU A 257 17.90 10.15 -0.45
C GLU A 257 16.70 9.82 0.47
N ASP A 258 15.81 8.90 0.05
CA ASP A 258 14.70 8.44 0.89
C ASP A 258 15.22 7.66 2.10
N LEU A 259 16.27 6.85 1.90
CA LEU A 259 16.93 6.12 2.99
C LEU A 259 17.50 7.10 4.03
N ALA A 260 18.22 8.13 3.59
CA ALA A 260 18.79 9.15 4.47
C ALA A 260 17.71 9.95 5.23
N LYS A 261 16.60 10.30 4.54
CA LYS A 261 15.44 10.93 5.17
C LYS A 261 14.79 10.03 6.22
N ALA A 262 14.69 8.71 5.94
CA ALA A 262 14.16 7.75 6.87
C ALA A 262 15.01 7.65 8.15
N GLU A 263 16.32 7.56 8.03
CA GLU A 263 17.24 7.57 9.17
C GLU A 263 17.14 8.86 9.98
N GLN A 264 17.09 10.00 9.30
CA GLN A 264 16.90 11.30 9.95
C GLN A 264 15.55 11.38 10.69
N ALA A 265 14.46 10.86 10.08
CA ALA A 265 13.14 10.83 10.71
C ALA A 265 13.14 10.00 11.98
N ILE A 266 13.78 8.84 11.99
CA ILE A 266 13.95 7.98 13.17
C ILE A 266 14.79 8.68 14.24
N ALA A 267 15.90 9.32 13.86
CA ALA A 267 16.77 10.03 14.80
C ALA A 267 16.04 11.20 15.49
N CYS A 268 15.17 11.90 14.76
CA CYS A 268 14.44 13.06 15.28
C CYS A 268 13.17 12.69 16.08
N ASN A 269 12.46 11.62 15.69
CA ASN A 269 11.11 11.31 16.21
C ASN A 269 11.07 9.98 17.00
N GLY A 270 12.18 9.23 17.09
CA GLY A 270 12.23 7.87 17.59
C GLY A 270 11.84 6.84 16.55
N ASP A 271 12.24 5.57 16.79
CA ASP A 271 11.85 4.46 15.91
C ASP A 271 10.39 4.07 16.21
N PRO A 272 9.46 4.20 15.25
CA PRO A 272 8.05 3.86 15.47
C PRO A 272 7.80 2.36 15.65
N PHE A 273 8.79 1.53 15.33
CA PHE A 273 8.73 0.07 15.47
C PHE A 273 9.89 -0.44 16.31
N PRO A 274 9.85 -0.21 17.63
CA PRO A 274 10.80 -0.82 18.54
C PRO A 274 10.69 -2.34 18.44
N GLY A 275 11.80 -3.03 18.63
CA GLY A 275 11.92 -4.48 18.51
C GLY A 275 11.11 -5.26 19.50
#